data_c40299a8efd8ccdcd09e992efcdc9b9a
#
_entry.id   c40299a8efd8ccdcd09e992efcdc9b9a
#
_cell.length_a   1.000
_cell.length_b   1.000
_cell.length_c   1.000
_cell.angle_alpha   90.00
_cell.angle_beta   90.00
_cell.angle_gamma   90.00
#
_symmetry.space_group_name_H-M   'P 1'
#
loop_
_entity.id
_entity.type
_entity.pdbx_description
1 polymer ?
#
loop_
_entity_poly.entity_id
_entity_poly.type
_entity_poly.pdbx_seq_one_letter_code
_entity_poly.pdbx_strand_id
1 'polypeptide(L)'
;MTATATRVREMRYEDCDRVAEIRTEGWRSAYRGLMPQPYLDGLSATEDAERQRARLTGPPATVVDLVAERDGEVLGWACHGPYRADTGTPSADAELYTLYVDPTRQGEGVGQALLRESLRRCVATGHPRMLLWVVEGNTRARHFYERAGFTPDGTREPYEVAGSQVPELRYTRTLRD
;
A
#
# COMPACT_ATOMS: atom_id res chain seq x y z
N MET A 1 8.38 -30.94 -1.63
CA MET A 1 7.12 -30.17 -1.78
C MET A 1 7.48 -28.82 -2.37
N THR A 2 7.08 -28.57 -3.60
CA THR A 2 7.29 -27.26 -4.26
C THR A 2 6.39 -26.23 -3.58
N ALA A 3 6.98 -25.18 -3.00
CA ALA A 3 6.21 -24.08 -2.46
C ALA A 3 5.33 -23.50 -3.57
N THR A 4 4.03 -23.41 -3.33
CA THR A 4 3.08 -22.82 -4.28
C THR A 4 3.46 -21.37 -4.53
N ALA A 5 3.50 -20.97 -5.80
CA ALA A 5 3.87 -19.61 -6.18
C ALA A 5 2.82 -18.60 -5.70
N THR A 6 3.28 -17.44 -5.21
CA THR A 6 2.39 -16.33 -4.90
C THR A 6 1.79 -15.77 -6.19
N ARG A 7 0.46 -15.74 -6.26
CA ARG A 7 -0.30 -15.17 -7.35
C ARG A 7 -0.83 -13.79 -6.96
N VAL A 8 -0.74 -12.83 -7.85
CA VAL A 8 -1.36 -11.50 -7.66
C VAL A 8 -2.56 -11.36 -8.59
N ARG A 9 -3.67 -10.92 -8.06
CA ARG A 9 -4.93 -10.68 -8.78
C ARG A 9 -5.64 -9.44 -8.24
N GLU A 10 -6.66 -8.99 -8.96
CA GLU A 10 -7.53 -7.94 -8.45
C GLU A 10 -8.30 -8.41 -7.20
N MET A 11 -8.48 -7.47 -6.28
CA MET A 11 -9.24 -7.66 -5.05
C MET A 11 -10.73 -7.83 -5.38
N ARG A 12 -11.39 -8.74 -4.66
CA ARG A 12 -12.81 -9.02 -4.76
C ARG A 12 -13.53 -8.62 -3.47
N TYR A 13 -14.85 -8.57 -3.53
CA TYR A 13 -15.68 -8.25 -2.37
C TYR A 13 -15.43 -9.22 -1.19
N GLU A 14 -15.24 -10.50 -1.50
CA GLU A 14 -14.98 -11.54 -0.49
C GLU A 14 -13.64 -11.38 0.23
N ASP A 15 -12.70 -10.64 -0.35
CA ASP A 15 -11.39 -10.41 0.25
C ASP A 15 -11.40 -9.32 1.33
N CYS A 16 -12.47 -8.52 1.44
CA CYS A 16 -12.52 -7.32 2.27
C CYS A 16 -12.21 -7.57 3.74
N ASP A 17 -12.72 -8.65 4.32
CA ASP A 17 -12.45 -8.98 5.73
C ASP A 17 -10.96 -9.27 5.94
N ARG A 18 -10.39 -10.11 5.08
CA ARG A 18 -8.98 -10.47 5.19
C ARG A 18 -8.04 -9.31 4.90
N VAL A 19 -8.37 -8.49 3.92
CA VAL A 19 -7.60 -7.26 3.61
C VAL A 19 -7.64 -6.29 4.79
N ALA A 20 -8.79 -6.12 5.43
CA ALA A 20 -8.93 -5.27 6.61
C ALA A 20 -8.11 -5.79 7.82
N GLU A 21 -8.08 -7.10 8.04
CA GLU A 21 -7.22 -7.72 9.06
C GLU A 21 -5.73 -7.42 8.77
N ILE A 22 -5.28 -7.69 7.55
CA ILE A 22 -3.88 -7.47 7.12
C ILE A 22 -3.51 -5.99 7.29
N ARG A 23 -4.38 -5.06 6.89
CA ARG A 23 -4.14 -3.63 7.07
C ARG A 23 -4.04 -3.25 8.54
N THR A 24 -4.99 -3.68 9.37
CA THR A 24 -5.05 -3.35 10.79
C THR A 24 -3.83 -3.89 11.54
N GLU A 25 -3.48 -5.15 11.31
CA GLU A 25 -2.31 -5.78 11.92
C GLU A 25 -1.00 -5.19 11.38
N GLY A 26 -0.97 -4.88 10.09
CA GLY A 26 0.14 -4.19 9.44
C GLY A 26 0.42 -2.83 10.06
N TRP A 27 -0.62 -2.04 10.33
CA TRP A 27 -0.50 -0.75 11.01
C TRP A 27 0.03 -0.91 12.43
N ARG A 28 -0.55 -1.81 13.20
CA ARG A 28 -0.10 -2.09 14.58
C ARG A 28 1.35 -2.56 14.65
N SER A 29 1.78 -3.34 13.67
CA SER A 29 3.16 -3.83 13.60
C SER A 29 4.14 -2.75 13.13
N ALA A 30 3.83 -2.05 12.02
CA ALA A 30 4.74 -1.11 11.38
C ALA A 30 4.90 0.21 12.14
N TYR A 31 3.84 0.67 12.81
CA TYR A 31 3.78 2.01 13.40
C TYR A 31 3.84 2.04 14.93
N ARG A 32 4.13 0.91 15.55
CA ARG A 32 4.40 0.87 17.00
C ARG A 32 5.58 1.78 17.34
N GLY A 33 5.36 2.73 18.24
CA GLY A 33 6.35 3.74 18.61
C GLY A 33 6.51 4.89 17.61
N LEU A 34 5.81 4.85 16.47
CA LEU A 34 5.82 5.91 15.45
C LEU A 34 4.50 6.70 15.41
N MET A 35 3.41 6.07 15.80
CA MET A 35 2.08 6.67 15.90
C MET A 35 1.53 6.52 17.31
N PRO A 36 0.53 7.36 17.71
CA PRO A 36 -0.07 7.26 19.04
C PRO A 36 -0.64 5.85 19.30
N GLN A 37 -0.20 5.20 20.37
CA GLN A 37 -0.63 3.85 20.70
C GLN A 37 -2.16 3.70 20.85
N PRO A 38 -2.89 4.64 21.51
CA PRO A 38 -4.34 4.56 21.59
C PRO A 38 -5.04 4.54 20.21
N TYR A 39 -4.47 5.23 19.23
CA TYR A 39 -4.98 5.18 17.86
C TYR A 39 -4.80 3.81 17.24
N LEU A 40 -3.60 3.21 17.38
CA LEU A 40 -3.32 1.86 16.86
C LEU A 40 -4.20 0.80 17.55
N ASP A 41 -4.41 0.91 18.85
CA ASP A 41 -5.25 0.00 19.62
C ASP A 41 -6.74 0.12 19.24
N GLY A 42 -7.18 1.33 18.87
CA GLY A 42 -8.54 1.62 18.43
C GLY A 42 -8.88 1.20 16.99
N LEU A 43 -7.89 0.73 16.20
CA LEU A 43 -8.16 0.28 14.83
C LEU A 43 -9.09 -0.94 14.83
N SER A 44 -10.13 -0.90 14.00
CA SER A 44 -11.13 -1.95 13.86
C SER A 44 -11.09 -2.56 12.46
N ALA A 45 -10.75 -3.84 12.38
CA ALA A 45 -10.80 -4.58 11.13
C ALA A 45 -12.22 -4.66 10.56
N THR A 46 -13.24 -4.76 11.41
CA THR A 46 -14.65 -4.80 10.98
C THR A 46 -15.05 -3.49 10.29
N GLU A 47 -14.75 -2.34 10.91
CA GLU A 47 -15.05 -1.03 10.31
C GLU A 47 -14.26 -0.80 9.02
N ASP A 48 -13.00 -1.26 8.98
CA ASP A 48 -12.18 -1.17 7.79
C ASP A 48 -12.75 -2.03 6.65
N ALA A 49 -13.19 -3.24 6.94
CA ALA A 49 -13.84 -4.13 5.96
C ALA A 49 -15.11 -3.51 5.38
N GLU A 50 -15.92 -2.84 6.21
CA GLU A 50 -17.10 -2.11 5.75
C GLU A 50 -16.73 -0.96 4.80
N ARG A 51 -15.70 -0.17 5.13
CA ARG A 51 -15.17 0.88 4.25
C ARG A 51 -14.66 0.32 2.92
N GLN A 52 -13.95 -0.81 2.94
CA GLN A 52 -13.45 -1.47 1.73
C GLN A 52 -14.61 -1.94 0.84
N ARG A 53 -15.64 -2.55 1.42
CA ARG A 53 -16.85 -2.99 0.70
C ARG A 53 -17.57 -1.80 0.07
N ALA A 54 -17.79 -0.73 0.81
CA ALA A 54 -18.44 0.47 0.31
C ALA A 54 -17.67 1.08 -0.87
N ARG A 55 -16.33 1.08 -0.80
CA ARG A 55 -15.48 1.58 -1.88
C ARG A 55 -15.55 0.71 -3.13
N LEU A 56 -15.53 -0.62 -2.99
CA LEU A 56 -15.61 -1.56 -4.12
C LEU A 56 -16.99 -1.56 -4.80
N THR A 57 -18.06 -1.26 -4.06
CA THR A 57 -19.43 -1.20 -4.61
C THR A 57 -19.84 0.20 -5.02
N GLY A 58 -19.00 1.19 -4.78
CA GLY A 58 -19.23 2.59 -5.18
C GLY A 58 -18.99 2.85 -6.68
N PRO A 59 -19.06 4.11 -7.10
CA PRO A 59 -18.78 4.48 -8.48
C PRO A 59 -17.40 3.98 -8.93
N PRO A 60 -17.23 3.61 -10.21
CA PRO A 60 -15.94 3.19 -10.73
C PRO A 60 -14.87 4.24 -10.45
N ALA A 61 -13.78 3.83 -9.81
CA ALA A 61 -12.62 4.68 -9.55
C ALA A 61 -11.45 4.26 -10.46
N THR A 62 -10.56 5.19 -10.72
CA THR A 62 -9.30 4.93 -11.44
C THR A 62 -8.26 4.24 -10.56
N VAL A 63 -8.71 3.66 -9.47
CA VAL A 63 -7.92 3.00 -8.42
C VAL A 63 -7.94 1.50 -8.65
N VAL A 64 -6.78 0.88 -8.53
CA VAL A 64 -6.60 -0.57 -8.68
C VAL A 64 -6.21 -1.17 -7.33
N ASP A 65 -7.01 -2.13 -6.88
CA ASP A 65 -6.72 -2.93 -5.69
C ASP A 65 -6.24 -4.32 -6.09
N LEU A 66 -5.11 -4.72 -5.55
CA LEU A 66 -4.48 -6.01 -5.80
C LEU A 66 -4.33 -6.79 -4.50
N VAL A 67 -4.60 -8.08 -4.55
CA VAL A 67 -4.27 -9.02 -3.47
C VAL A 67 -3.26 -10.05 -3.95
N ALA A 68 -2.37 -10.44 -3.05
CA ALA A 68 -1.47 -11.57 -3.25
C ALA A 68 -2.02 -12.77 -2.50
N GLU A 69 -2.22 -13.88 -3.20
CA GLU A 69 -2.73 -15.11 -2.62
C GLU A 69 -1.76 -16.29 -2.84
N ARG A 70 -1.81 -17.24 -1.92
CA ARG A 70 -1.11 -18.53 -2.00
C ARG A 70 -2.00 -19.58 -1.36
N ASP A 71 -2.23 -20.70 -2.05
CA ASP A 71 -3.10 -21.79 -1.58
C ASP A 71 -4.52 -21.34 -1.18
N GLY A 72 -5.05 -20.31 -1.86
CA GLY A 72 -6.37 -19.75 -1.57
C GLY A 72 -6.41 -18.77 -0.40
N GLU A 73 -5.29 -18.50 0.27
CA GLU A 73 -5.18 -17.53 1.35
C GLU A 73 -4.63 -16.20 0.84
N VAL A 74 -5.30 -15.08 1.16
CA VAL A 74 -4.79 -13.74 0.89
C VAL A 74 -3.76 -13.37 1.95
N LEU A 75 -2.55 -13.01 1.48
CA LEU A 75 -1.37 -12.72 2.30
C LEU A 75 -0.94 -11.26 2.27
N GLY A 76 -1.48 -10.47 1.36
CA GLY A 76 -1.12 -9.05 1.22
C GLY A 76 -2.07 -8.32 0.29
N TRP A 77 -2.01 -7.00 0.39
CA TRP A 77 -2.86 -6.07 -0.37
C TRP A 77 -2.05 -4.84 -0.78
N ALA A 78 -2.25 -4.39 -2.01
CA ALA A 78 -1.73 -3.13 -2.51
C ALA A 78 -2.81 -2.36 -3.25
N CYS A 79 -2.74 -1.04 -3.18
CA CYS A 79 -3.66 -0.14 -3.88
C CYS A 79 -2.86 0.96 -4.57
N HIS A 80 -3.12 1.19 -5.86
CA HIS A 80 -2.49 2.26 -6.63
C HIS A 80 -3.49 2.95 -7.54
N GLY A 81 -3.14 4.12 -7.99
CA GLY A 81 -3.96 4.92 -8.91
C GLY A 81 -3.24 6.20 -9.32
N PRO A 82 -3.96 7.20 -9.83
CA PRO A 82 -3.39 8.51 -10.15
C PRO A 82 -2.79 9.18 -8.91
N TYR A 83 -1.67 9.90 -9.10
CA TYR A 83 -1.08 10.68 -8.02
C TYR A 83 -2.05 11.78 -7.54
N ARG A 84 -2.27 11.83 -6.25
CA ARG A 84 -3.17 12.77 -5.57
C ARG A 84 -2.39 14.03 -5.19
N ALA A 85 -2.20 14.93 -6.17
CA ALA A 85 -1.56 16.21 -5.91
C ALA A 85 -2.53 17.22 -5.28
N ASP A 86 -2.04 18.03 -4.34
CA ASP A 86 -2.84 19.08 -3.66
C ASP A 86 -3.26 20.23 -4.60
N THR A 87 -2.70 20.28 -5.79
CA THR A 87 -2.92 21.38 -6.76
C THR A 87 -4.26 21.32 -7.52
N GLY A 88 -5.07 20.27 -7.32
CA GLY A 88 -6.31 20.06 -8.07
C GLY A 88 -6.12 19.76 -9.56
N THR A 89 -4.90 19.78 -10.06
CA THR A 89 -4.58 19.42 -11.46
C THR A 89 -4.28 17.92 -11.53
N PRO A 90 -4.94 17.16 -12.42
CA PRO A 90 -4.63 15.74 -12.60
C PRO A 90 -3.16 15.54 -12.97
N SER A 91 -2.46 14.69 -12.25
CA SER A 91 -1.08 14.30 -12.55
C SER A 91 -1.06 13.12 -13.52
N ALA A 92 -0.10 13.11 -14.43
CA ALA A 92 0.19 11.94 -15.26
C ALA A 92 0.86 10.81 -14.47
N ASP A 93 1.41 11.11 -13.30
CA ASP A 93 2.11 10.16 -12.46
C ASP A 93 1.13 9.23 -11.74
N ALA A 94 1.59 8.03 -11.39
CA ALA A 94 0.89 7.12 -10.51
C ALA A 94 1.31 7.30 -9.04
N GLU A 95 0.47 6.84 -8.12
CA GLU A 95 0.78 6.75 -6.70
C GLU A 95 0.48 5.34 -6.19
N LEU A 96 1.41 4.77 -5.47
CA LEU A 96 1.15 3.60 -4.62
C LEU A 96 0.59 4.10 -3.30
N TYR A 97 -0.71 3.94 -3.10
CA TYR A 97 -1.41 4.45 -1.91
C TYR A 97 -1.13 3.60 -0.68
N THR A 98 -1.11 2.28 -0.85
CA THR A 98 -0.88 1.32 0.24
C THR A 98 -0.19 0.07 -0.28
N LEU A 99 0.59 -0.57 0.59
CA LEU A 99 1.10 -1.93 0.43
C LEU A 99 1.28 -2.54 1.81
N TYR A 100 0.50 -3.56 2.12
CA TYR A 100 0.56 -4.30 3.37
C TYR A 100 0.69 -5.79 3.13
N VAL A 101 1.53 -6.43 3.91
CA VAL A 101 1.70 -7.89 3.94
C VAL A 101 1.36 -8.35 5.35
N ASP A 102 0.69 -9.49 5.47
CA ASP A 102 0.47 -10.14 6.75
C ASP A 102 1.79 -10.18 7.52
N PRO A 103 1.87 -9.61 8.75
CA PRO A 103 3.10 -9.54 9.52
C PRO A 103 3.78 -10.90 9.72
N THR A 104 3.01 -11.99 9.74
CA THR A 104 3.53 -13.37 9.90
C THR A 104 4.13 -13.94 8.61
N ARG A 105 3.87 -13.30 7.46
CA ARG A 105 4.29 -13.75 6.12
C ARG A 105 5.30 -12.80 5.47
N GLN A 106 5.83 -11.88 6.25
CA GLN A 106 6.86 -10.95 5.76
C GLN A 106 8.18 -11.68 5.48
N GLY A 107 8.90 -11.21 4.45
CA GLY A 107 10.14 -11.86 4.01
C GLY A 107 9.94 -13.01 3.02
N GLU A 108 8.70 -13.39 2.72
CA GLU A 108 8.36 -14.47 1.77
C GLU A 108 8.16 -14.00 0.32
N GLY A 109 8.51 -12.76 -0.01
CA GLY A 109 8.38 -12.20 -1.37
C GLY A 109 6.99 -11.67 -1.73
N VAL A 110 6.02 -11.71 -0.82
CA VAL A 110 4.63 -11.27 -1.05
C VAL A 110 4.56 -9.79 -1.46
N GLY A 111 5.24 -8.91 -0.70
CA GLY A 111 5.29 -7.47 -0.99
C GLY A 111 5.96 -7.17 -2.33
N GLN A 112 7.02 -7.91 -2.68
CA GLN A 112 7.70 -7.76 -3.97
C GLN A 112 6.79 -8.16 -5.14
N ALA A 113 5.99 -9.21 -4.98
CA ALA A 113 5.03 -9.66 -6.00
C ALA A 113 3.95 -8.59 -6.24
N LEU A 114 3.38 -8.02 -5.17
CA LEU A 114 2.40 -6.94 -5.24
C LEU A 114 2.99 -5.68 -5.91
N LEU A 115 4.15 -5.23 -5.48
CA LEU A 115 4.79 -4.04 -6.03
C LEU A 115 5.14 -4.22 -7.51
N ARG A 116 5.66 -5.37 -7.90
CA ARG A 116 5.97 -5.69 -9.30
C ARG A 116 4.74 -5.61 -10.18
N GLU A 117 3.62 -6.17 -9.75
CA GLU A 117 2.36 -6.13 -10.51
C GLU A 117 1.80 -4.71 -10.59
N SER A 118 1.85 -3.93 -9.50
CA SER A 118 1.46 -2.53 -9.52
C SER A 118 2.28 -1.71 -10.51
N LEU A 119 3.62 -1.87 -10.49
CA LEU A 119 4.52 -1.20 -11.42
C LEU A 119 4.23 -1.59 -12.88
N ARG A 120 4.07 -2.90 -13.15
CA ARG A 120 3.74 -3.41 -14.49
C ARG A 120 2.45 -2.79 -15.03
N ARG A 121 1.41 -2.69 -14.21
CA ARG A 121 0.13 -2.07 -14.60
C ARG A 121 0.28 -0.58 -14.88
N CYS A 122 1.01 0.15 -14.06
CA CYS A 122 1.27 1.57 -14.27
C CYS A 122 2.09 1.85 -15.53
N VAL A 123 3.05 1.00 -15.86
CA VAL A 123 3.76 1.05 -17.15
C VAL A 123 2.79 0.82 -18.31
N ALA A 124 1.95 -0.20 -18.23
CA ALA A 124 0.98 -0.54 -19.26
C ALA A 124 -0.06 0.57 -19.52
N THR A 125 -0.41 1.33 -18.49
CA THR A 125 -1.33 2.48 -18.60
C THR A 125 -0.61 3.78 -18.95
N GLY A 126 0.70 3.76 -19.12
CA GLY A 126 1.48 4.88 -19.64
C GLY A 126 1.92 5.92 -18.62
N HIS A 127 1.84 5.62 -17.32
CA HIS A 127 2.36 6.53 -16.29
C HIS A 127 3.89 6.69 -16.41
N PRO A 128 4.42 7.94 -16.39
CA PRO A 128 5.86 8.15 -16.49
C PRO A 128 6.63 7.83 -15.21
N ARG A 129 5.97 7.97 -14.05
CA ARG A 129 6.56 7.76 -12.72
C ARG A 129 5.53 7.16 -11.77
N MET A 130 6.03 6.48 -10.73
CA MET A 130 5.24 6.14 -9.55
C MET A 130 5.83 6.85 -8.33
N LEU A 131 4.96 7.47 -7.54
CA LEU A 131 5.29 8.09 -6.27
C LEU A 131 4.66 7.30 -5.12
N LEU A 132 5.20 7.46 -3.94
CA LEU A 132 4.61 6.96 -2.70
C LEU A 132 5.03 7.82 -1.52
N TRP A 133 4.24 7.78 -0.47
CA TRP A 133 4.57 8.37 0.82
C TRP A 133 4.91 7.26 1.82
N VAL A 134 5.96 7.47 2.59
CA VAL A 134 6.40 6.53 3.61
C VAL A 134 6.73 7.28 4.89
N VAL A 135 6.27 6.78 6.03
CA VAL A 135 6.61 7.33 7.34
C VAL A 135 8.13 7.32 7.53
N GLU A 136 8.71 8.47 7.85
CA GLU A 136 10.17 8.67 7.95
C GLU A 136 10.83 7.65 8.89
N GLY A 137 10.21 7.34 10.02
CA GLY A 137 10.67 6.35 10.99
C GLY A 137 10.48 4.89 10.58
N ASN A 138 9.73 4.60 9.52
CA ASN A 138 9.51 3.25 9.03
C ASN A 138 10.68 2.80 8.14
N THR A 139 11.83 2.57 8.75
CA THR A 139 13.08 2.22 8.05
C THR A 139 12.96 0.93 7.24
N ARG A 140 12.17 -0.02 7.70
CA ARG A 140 11.93 -1.29 6.99
C ARG A 140 11.24 -1.06 5.64
N ALA A 141 10.17 -0.27 5.61
CA ALA A 141 9.47 0.08 4.39
C ALA A 141 10.36 0.91 3.46
N ARG A 142 11.11 1.88 4.00
CA ARG A 142 12.05 2.67 3.22
C ARG A 142 13.06 1.80 2.49
N HIS A 143 13.73 0.88 3.19
CA HIS A 143 14.68 -0.06 2.58
C HIS A 143 14.01 -0.99 1.56
N PHE A 144 12.77 -1.39 1.80
CA PHE A 144 12.00 -2.20 0.83
C PHE A 144 11.82 -1.43 -0.49
N TYR A 145 11.40 -0.17 -0.43
CA TYR A 145 11.21 0.66 -1.62
C TYR A 145 12.53 1.04 -2.30
N GLU A 146 13.57 1.33 -1.54
CA GLU A 146 14.92 1.63 -2.06
C GLU A 146 15.47 0.45 -2.86
N ARG A 147 15.34 -0.78 -2.35
CA ARG A 147 15.71 -1.99 -3.11
C ARG A 147 14.87 -2.21 -4.37
N ALA A 148 13.68 -1.65 -4.42
CA ALA A 148 12.83 -1.69 -5.60
C ALA A 148 13.07 -0.51 -6.56
N GLY A 149 14.12 0.28 -6.35
CA GLY A 149 14.52 1.38 -7.23
C GLY A 149 13.81 2.71 -7.00
N PHE A 150 13.09 2.85 -5.88
CA PHE A 150 12.58 4.15 -5.45
C PHE A 150 13.64 4.94 -4.71
N THR A 151 13.61 6.26 -4.87
CA THR A 151 14.50 7.19 -4.16
C THR A 151 13.69 8.34 -3.56
N PRO A 152 14.10 8.88 -2.40
CA PRO A 152 13.47 10.07 -1.86
C PRO A 152 13.72 11.26 -2.80
N ASP A 153 12.70 12.08 -3.04
CA ASP A 153 12.80 13.26 -3.91
C ASP A 153 13.00 14.58 -3.15
N GLY A 154 13.18 14.49 -1.84
CA GLY A 154 13.38 15.65 -0.96
C GLY A 154 12.09 16.25 -0.38
N THR A 155 10.93 15.80 -0.83
CA THR A 155 9.64 16.27 -0.28
C THR A 155 9.35 15.56 1.04
N ARG A 156 8.99 16.34 2.05
CA ARG A 156 8.64 15.88 3.40
C ARG A 156 7.39 16.60 3.85
N GLU A 157 6.39 15.85 4.28
CA GLU A 157 5.12 16.40 4.78
C GLU A 157 4.72 15.73 6.10
N PRO A 158 4.00 16.43 6.99
CA PRO A 158 3.42 15.81 8.16
C PRO A 158 2.15 15.05 7.79
N TYR A 159 2.04 13.81 8.25
CA TYR A 159 0.78 13.07 8.28
C TYR A 159 0.13 13.26 9.63
N GLU A 160 -1.04 13.84 9.66
CA GLU A 160 -1.77 14.05 10.90
C GLU A 160 -2.57 12.80 11.27
N VAL A 161 -2.33 12.28 12.48
CA VAL A 161 -3.05 11.14 13.03
C VAL A 161 -3.31 11.36 14.52
N ALA A 162 -4.60 11.34 14.91
CA ALA A 162 -5.05 11.50 16.30
C ALA A 162 -4.38 12.69 17.03
N GLY A 163 -4.28 13.84 16.36
CA GLY A 163 -3.67 15.06 16.90
C GLY A 163 -2.14 15.09 16.92
N SER A 164 -1.49 14.03 16.44
CA SER A 164 -0.03 13.97 16.30
C SER A 164 0.38 14.14 14.83
N GLN A 165 1.51 14.83 14.61
CA GLN A 165 2.08 14.98 13.28
C GLN A 165 3.24 13.98 13.11
N VAL A 166 3.07 13.04 12.19
CA VAL A 166 4.06 12.00 11.87
C VAL A 166 4.71 12.36 10.54
N PRO A 167 6.03 12.58 10.49
CA PRO A 167 6.68 12.98 9.25
C PRO A 167 6.67 11.84 8.22
N GLU A 168 6.32 12.18 6.98
CA GLU A 168 6.40 11.32 5.82
C GLU A 168 7.39 11.86 4.80
N LEU A 169 8.05 10.96 4.10
CA LEU A 169 8.94 11.24 2.97
C LEU A 169 8.28 10.76 1.69
N ARG A 170 8.40 11.56 0.63
CA ARG A 170 7.98 11.14 -0.69
C ARG A 170 9.13 10.44 -1.42
N TYR A 171 8.82 9.27 -1.96
CA TYR A 171 9.70 8.47 -2.80
C TYR A 171 9.17 8.44 -4.23
N THR A 172 10.07 8.36 -5.20
CA THR A 172 9.71 8.32 -6.62
C THR A 172 10.53 7.28 -7.36
N ARG A 173 9.93 6.69 -8.37
CA ARG A 173 10.58 5.81 -9.35
C ARG A 173 10.12 6.15 -10.75
N THR A 174 11.05 6.36 -11.67
CA THR A 174 10.77 6.49 -13.10
C THR A 174 10.33 5.15 -13.68
N LEU A 175 9.28 5.14 -14.49
CA LEU A 175 8.68 3.95 -15.10
C LEU A 175 8.97 3.85 -16.60
N ARG A 176 9.44 4.93 -17.22
CA ARG A 176 9.85 4.96 -18.63
C ARG A 176 11.36 5.10 -18.70
N ASP A 177 11.95 4.34 -19.58
CA ASP A 177 13.34 4.51 -20.00
C ASP A 177 13.45 5.69 -20.96
#